data_19cb7d9261fb73e2de4d3365ac3249bb
#
_entry.id   19cb7d9261fb73e2de4d3365ac3249bb
#
_cell.length_a   1.000
_cell.length_b   1.000
_cell.length_c   1.000
_cell.angle_alpha   90.00
_cell.angle_beta   90.00
_cell.angle_gamma   90.00
#
_symmetry.space_group_name_H-M   'P 1'
#
loop_
_entity.id
_entity.type
_entity.pdbx_description
1 polymer ?
#
loop_
_entity_poly.entity_id
_entity_poly.type
_entity_poly.pdbx_seq_one_letter_code
_entity_poly.pdbx_strand_id
1 'polypeptide(L)'
;DISMLIKENFGLDKLDLNKIEINDREFGCNIVSNSILWIEYSSFFREPTGPKDYEFICKKFDWIFISKFQKGDDDSIDIVRRFISFIDISYASKTKIKFFYNELDINEIYSGSKIDLLWSRCASRLSEMRTYKYLNK
;
A
#
# COMPACT_ATOMS: atom_id res chain seq x y z
N ASP A 1 4.73 13.14 11.70
CA ASP A 1 5.64 12.03 11.47
C ASP A 1 4.90 10.70 11.60
N ILE A 2 5.06 9.84 10.61
CA ILE A 2 4.37 8.55 10.56
C ILE A 2 4.81 7.65 11.73
N SER A 3 6.08 7.66 12.08
CA SER A 3 6.59 6.86 13.19
C SER A 3 5.93 7.24 14.53
N MET A 4 5.74 8.52 14.77
CA MET A 4 5.06 8.99 15.96
C MET A 4 3.59 8.60 15.95
N LEU A 5 2.95 8.71 14.79
CA LEU A 5 1.55 8.33 14.64
C LEU A 5 1.34 6.84 14.95
N ILE A 6 2.27 5.99 14.52
CA ILE A 6 2.21 4.56 14.81
C ILE A 6 2.36 4.32 16.31
N LYS A 7 3.35 4.94 16.95
CA LYS A 7 3.56 4.79 18.39
C LYS A 7 2.36 5.24 19.19
N GLU A 8 1.81 6.41 18.85
CA GLU A 8 0.68 6.97 19.58
C GLU A 8 -0.60 6.18 19.45
N ASN A 9 -0.90 5.69 18.25
CA ASN A 9 -2.18 5.04 17.97
C ASN A 9 -2.16 3.53 18.12
N PHE A 10 -0.99 2.90 18.10
CA PHE A 10 -0.89 1.44 18.15
C PHE A 10 -0.05 0.92 19.29
N GLY A 11 0.49 1.82 20.12
CA GLY A 11 1.22 1.45 21.33
C GLY A 11 2.50 0.67 21.10
N LEU A 12 3.13 0.84 19.94
CA LEU A 12 4.36 0.14 19.60
C LEU A 12 5.56 0.92 20.12
N ASP A 13 6.23 0.37 21.12
CA ASP A 13 7.44 0.96 21.67
C ASP A 13 8.66 0.67 20.81
N LYS A 14 8.60 -0.37 20.00
CA LYS A 14 9.72 -0.84 19.24
C LYS A 14 9.33 -1.10 17.79
N LEU A 15 9.89 -0.28 16.90
CA LEU A 15 9.67 -0.37 15.46
C LEU A 15 10.82 -1.21 14.90
N ASP A 16 10.59 -2.53 14.84
CA ASP A 16 11.68 -3.46 14.92
C ASP A 16 12.43 -3.80 13.66
N LEU A 17 11.80 -3.89 12.53
CA LEU A 17 12.52 -4.43 11.38
C LEU A 17 12.29 -3.58 10.16
N ASN A 18 13.34 -3.36 9.39
CA ASN A 18 13.27 -2.67 8.11
C ASN A 18 13.21 -3.66 6.93
N LYS A 19 12.95 -4.94 7.22
CA LYS A 19 12.81 -5.98 6.20
C LYS A 19 11.70 -6.94 6.56
N ILE A 20 10.99 -7.40 5.55
CA ILE A 20 9.93 -8.40 5.70
C ILE A 20 10.19 -9.56 4.76
N GLU A 21 9.99 -10.77 5.26
CA GLU A 21 10.05 -11.98 4.45
C GLU A 21 8.64 -12.35 3.97
N ILE A 22 8.48 -12.47 2.67
CA ILE A 22 7.21 -12.84 2.04
C ILE A 22 7.50 -13.97 1.05
N ASN A 23 6.93 -15.15 1.31
CA ASN A 23 7.05 -16.30 0.42
C ASN A 23 8.52 -16.60 0.05
N ASP A 24 9.38 -16.67 1.06
CA ASP A 24 10.81 -16.97 0.95
C ASP A 24 11.65 -15.91 0.25
N ARG A 25 11.10 -14.70 0.07
CA ARG A 25 11.84 -13.56 -0.44
C ARG A 25 11.83 -12.43 0.58
N GLU A 26 12.92 -11.67 0.61
CA GLU A 26 13.06 -10.56 1.55
C GLU A 26 12.85 -9.23 0.84
N PHE A 27 12.03 -8.37 1.44
CA PHE A 27 11.72 -7.03 0.91
C PHE A 27 12.02 -5.97 1.95
N GLY A 28 12.47 -4.80 1.48
CA GLY A 28 12.64 -3.66 2.35
C GLY A 28 11.30 -3.09 2.79
N CYS A 29 11.23 -2.65 4.04
CA CYS A 29 10.07 -1.94 4.55
C CYS A 29 10.54 -0.94 5.59
N ASN A 30 9.70 0.07 5.90
CA ASN A 30 10.06 1.04 6.92
C ASN A 30 9.86 0.49 8.32
N ILE A 31 8.78 -0.26 8.50
CA ILE A 31 8.43 -0.86 9.79
C ILE A 31 7.69 -2.15 9.53
N VAL A 32 8.00 -3.17 10.33
CA VAL A 32 7.19 -4.37 10.42
C VAL A 32 7.05 -4.78 11.89
N SER A 33 5.82 -5.13 12.28
CA SER A 33 5.51 -5.64 13.61
C SER A 33 4.54 -6.80 13.44
N ASN A 34 3.95 -7.28 14.55
CA ASN A 34 2.97 -8.37 14.48
C ASN A 34 1.67 -7.94 13.79
N SER A 35 1.33 -6.66 13.81
CA SER A 35 0.04 -6.19 13.32
C SER A 35 0.12 -5.08 12.28
N ILE A 36 1.30 -4.47 12.08
CA ILE A 36 1.45 -3.30 11.20
C ILE A 36 2.62 -3.50 10.26
N LEU A 37 2.39 -3.16 8.98
CA LEU A 37 3.42 -3.11 7.97
C LEU A 37 3.44 -1.70 7.36
N TRP A 38 4.62 -1.08 7.30
CA TRP A 38 4.79 0.20 6.60
C TRP A 38 5.76 0.02 5.45
N ILE A 39 5.24 0.15 4.23
CA ILE A 39 6.02 0.04 2.98
C ILE A 39 6.02 1.38 2.24
N GLU A 40 6.99 1.54 1.36
CA GLU A 40 7.05 2.70 0.47
C GLU A 40 6.59 2.29 -0.93
N TYR A 41 5.67 3.05 -1.49
CA TYR A 41 5.14 2.79 -2.83
C TYR A 41 6.27 2.70 -3.86
N SER A 42 7.17 3.69 -3.84
CA SER A 42 8.22 3.82 -4.84
C SER A 42 9.23 2.68 -4.84
N SER A 43 9.43 2.01 -3.72
CA SER A 43 10.37 0.89 -3.63
C SER A 43 9.71 -0.47 -3.64
N PHE A 44 8.59 -0.64 -2.92
CA PHE A 44 7.95 -1.94 -2.79
C PHE A 44 7.37 -2.45 -4.11
N PHE A 45 6.63 -1.58 -4.83
CA PHE A 45 6.00 -1.99 -6.09
C PHE A 45 6.95 -1.98 -7.27
N ARG A 46 8.17 -1.48 -7.09
CA ARG A 46 9.24 -1.62 -8.08
C ARG A 46 9.79 -3.03 -8.10
N GLU A 47 9.75 -3.71 -6.95
CA GLU A 47 10.16 -5.11 -6.85
C GLU A 47 9.16 -6.01 -7.57
N PRO A 48 9.60 -7.17 -8.10
CA PRO A 48 8.70 -8.09 -8.82
C PRO A 48 7.77 -8.84 -7.86
N THR A 49 6.85 -8.11 -7.26
CA THR A 49 5.81 -8.65 -6.39
C THR A 49 4.57 -9.01 -7.20
N GLY A 50 3.68 -9.81 -6.63
CA GLY A 50 2.47 -10.23 -7.30
C GLY A 50 1.37 -10.64 -6.32
N PRO A 51 0.25 -11.18 -6.84
CA PRO A 51 -0.95 -11.46 -6.03
C PRO A 51 -0.70 -12.32 -4.79
N LYS A 52 0.15 -13.34 -4.88
CA LYS A 52 0.44 -14.20 -3.72
C LYS A 52 1.11 -13.42 -2.60
N ASP A 53 1.99 -12.48 -2.96
CA ASP A 53 2.65 -11.63 -1.98
C ASP A 53 1.63 -10.71 -1.30
N TYR A 54 0.72 -10.14 -2.07
CA TYR A 54 -0.30 -9.22 -1.56
C TYR A 54 -1.31 -9.95 -0.67
N GLU A 55 -1.71 -11.16 -1.05
CA GLU A 55 -2.58 -11.99 -0.24
C GLU A 55 -1.93 -12.29 1.12
N PHE A 56 -0.63 -12.59 1.11
CA PHE A 56 0.11 -12.88 2.33
C PHE A 56 0.08 -11.68 3.29
N ILE A 57 0.43 -10.49 2.80
CA ILE A 57 0.51 -9.32 3.69
C ILE A 57 -0.88 -8.85 4.14
N CYS A 58 -1.90 -8.99 3.30
CA CYS A 58 -3.27 -8.62 3.68
C CYS A 58 -3.84 -9.54 4.76
N LYS A 59 -3.41 -10.79 4.81
CA LYS A 59 -3.84 -11.73 5.86
C LYS A 59 -3.05 -11.53 7.14
N LYS A 60 -1.79 -11.14 7.03
CA LYS A 60 -0.89 -11.08 8.18
C LYS A 60 -1.06 -9.82 9.02
N PHE A 61 -1.33 -8.69 8.38
CA PHE A 61 -1.31 -7.40 9.05
C PHE A 61 -2.72 -6.82 9.19
N ASP A 62 -3.00 -6.22 10.35
CA ASP A 62 -4.25 -5.52 10.61
C ASP A 62 -4.27 -4.18 9.88
N TRP A 63 -3.12 -3.52 9.82
CA TRP A 63 -2.95 -2.24 9.15
C TRP A 63 -1.73 -2.25 8.25
N ILE A 64 -1.87 -1.64 7.08
CA ILE A 64 -0.75 -1.42 6.18
C ILE A 64 -0.65 0.08 5.95
N PHE A 65 0.54 0.64 6.12
CA PHE A 65 0.83 2.04 5.84
C PHE A 65 1.65 2.11 4.56
N ILE A 66 1.25 3.00 3.66
CA ILE A 66 1.95 3.19 2.39
C ILE A 66 2.30 4.67 2.23
N SER A 67 3.59 4.95 2.07
CA SER A 67 4.10 6.31 1.88
C SER A 67 4.97 6.38 0.63
N LYS A 68 5.52 7.56 0.36
CA LYS A 68 6.43 7.80 -0.77
C LYS A 68 5.80 7.49 -2.12
N PHE A 69 4.55 7.92 -2.29
CA PHE A 69 3.91 7.86 -3.60
C PHE A 69 4.64 8.78 -4.57
N GLN A 70 4.60 8.43 -5.84
CA GLN A 70 5.27 9.18 -6.89
C GLN A 70 4.34 9.34 -8.08
N LYS A 71 4.59 10.37 -8.89
CA LYS A 71 3.88 10.57 -10.14
C LYS A 71 4.26 9.46 -11.12
N GLY A 72 3.29 9.03 -11.91
CA GLY A 72 3.50 7.96 -12.88
C GLY A 72 2.73 8.18 -14.17
N ASP A 73 3.16 7.48 -15.21
CA ASP A 73 2.54 7.49 -16.52
C ASP A 73 2.75 6.11 -17.17
N ASP A 74 2.63 6.03 -18.49
CA ASP A 74 2.79 4.75 -19.19
C ASP A 74 4.21 4.20 -19.13
N ASP A 75 5.21 5.02 -18.80
CA ASP A 75 6.59 4.53 -18.62
C ASP A 75 6.76 3.77 -17.30
N SER A 76 5.90 4.00 -16.33
CA SER A 76 5.93 3.30 -15.04
C SER A 76 4.76 2.33 -14.88
N ILE A 77 4.25 1.83 -15.98
CA ILE A 77 3.02 1.03 -16.01
C ILE A 77 3.11 -0.25 -15.17
N ASP A 78 4.30 -0.86 -15.09
CA ASP A 78 4.46 -2.09 -14.32
C ASP A 78 4.27 -1.85 -12.82
N ILE A 79 4.81 -0.74 -12.33
CA ILE A 79 4.66 -0.35 -10.93
C ILE A 79 3.18 -0.09 -10.65
N VAL A 80 2.52 0.65 -11.52
CA VAL A 80 1.11 0.99 -11.36
C VAL A 80 0.23 -0.26 -11.41
N ARG A 81 0.49 -1.19 -12.32
CA ARG A 81 -0.26 -2.45 -12.40
C ARG A 81 -0.12 -3.26 -11.12
N ARG A 82 1.08 -3.32 -10.54
CA ARG A 82 1.28 -4.03 -9.27
C ARG A 82 0.49 -3.39 -8.15
N PHE A 83 0.51 -2.06 -8.08
CA PHE A 83 -0.27 -1.33 -7.09
C PHE A 83 -1.78 -1.57 -7.27
N ILE A 84 -2.27 -1.55 -8.51
CA ILE A 84 -3.69 -1.83 -8.80
C ILE A 84 -4.06 -3.23 -8.31
N SER A 85 -3.22 -4.23 -8.59
CA SER A 85 -3.43 -5.60 -8.15
C SER A 85 -3.47 -5.69 -6.61
N PHE A 86 -2.56 -4.99 -5.95
CA PHE A 86 -2.55 -4.93 -4.50
C PHE A 86 -3.84 -4.31 -3.95
N ILE A 87 -4.31 -3.22 -4.55
CA ILE A 87 -5.54 -2.57 -4.11
C ILE A 87 -6.76 -3.47 -4.35
N ASP A 88 -6.82 -4.19 -5.48
CA ASP A 88 -7.90 -5.13 -5.73
C ASP A 88 -7.98 -6.20 -4.63
N ILE A 89 -6.83 -6.76 -4.26
CA ILE A 89 -6.77 -7.81 -3.24
C ILE A 89 -7.09 -7.25 -1.85
N SER A 90 -6.51 -6.11 -1.50
CA SER A 90 -6.73 -5.50 -0.19
C SER A 90 -8.18 -5.03 -0.03
N TYR A 91 -8.79 -4.52 -1.09
CA TYR A 91 -10.18 -4.12 -1.07
C TYR A 91 -11.10 -5.33 -0.84
N ALA A 92 -10.87 -6.42 -1.56
CA ALA A 92 -11.64 -7.65 -1.41
C ALA A 92 -11.48 -8.27 -0.01
N SER A 93 -10.29 -8.15 0.57
CA SER A 93 -9.99 -8.65 1.92
C SER A 93 -10.42 -7.69 3.02
N LYS A 94 -10.90 -6.51 2.67
CA LYS A 94 -11.27 -5.44 3.61
C LYS A 94 -10.10 -5.04 4.50
N THR A 95 -8.89 -5.05 3.93
CA THR A 95 -7.67 -4.69 4.62
C THR A 95 -7.66 -3.18 4.88
N LYS A 96 -7.27 -2.79 6.08
CA LYS A 96 -7.20 -1.38 6.46
C LYS A 96 -5.84 -0.82 6.04
N ILE A 97 -5.88 0.25 5.26
CA ILE A 97 -4.66 0.88 4.74
C ILE A 97 -4.70 2.37 5.03
N LYS A 98 -3.58 2.91 5.49
CA LYS A 98 -3.39 4.34 5.62
C LYS A 98 -2.47 4.81 4.49
N PHE A 99 -3.00 5.69 3.64
CA PHE A 99 -2.27 6.22 2.49
C PHE A 99 -1.71 7.59 2.84
N PHE A 100 -0.41 7.78 2.62
CA PHE A 100 0.28 9.05 2.88
C PHE A 100 0.73 9.63 1.54
N TYR A 101 -0.14 10.42 0.93
CA TYR A 101 0.09 10.94 -0.42
C TYR A 101 1.00 12.18 -0.46
N ASN A 102 1.17 12.90 0.65
CA ASN A 102 2.02 14.09 0.74
C ASN A 102 1.69 15.13 -0.36
N GLU A 103 0.43 15.55 -0.40
CA GLU A 103 -0.06 16.54 -1.36
C GLU A 103 -0.15 16.05 -2.80
N LEU A 104 0.29 14.82 -3.07
CA LEU A 104 0.12 14.23 -4.40
C LEU A 104 -1.35 13.88 -4.61
N ASP A 105 -1.90 14.28 -5.75
CA ASP A 105 -3.28 13.90 -6.11
C ASP A 105 -3.28 12.44 -6.57
N ILE A 106 -4.34 11.71 -6.23
CA ILE A 106 -4.48 10.30 -6.63
C ILE A 106 -4.31 10.14 -8.15
N ASN A 107 -4.85 11.07 -8.93
CA ASN A 107 -4.77 11.00 -10.39
C ASN A 107 -3.38 11.27 -10.94
N GLU A 108 -2.45 11.76 -10.11
CA GLU A 108 -1.06 11.92 -10.52
C GLU A 108 -0.24 10.64 -10.38
N ILE A 109 -0.74 9.67 -9.59
CA ILE A 109 -0.06 8.37 -9.44
C ILE A 109 -0.04 7.65 -10.78
N TYR A 110 -1.09 7.82 -11.58
CA TYR A 110 -1.09 7.38 -12.97
C TYR A 110 -1.85 8.38 -13.82
N SER A 111 -1.16 8.95 -14.78
CA SER A 111 -1.73 9.93 -15.72
C SER A 111 -1.57 9.52 -17.19
N GLY A 112 -1.33 8.23 -17.43
CA GLY A 112 -1.21 7.70 -18.79
C GLY A 112 -2.56 7.35 -19.41
N SER A 113 -2.52 6.62 -20.53
CA SER A 113 -3.72 6.25 -21.27
C SER A 113 -3.91 4.75 -21.44
N LYS A 114 -2.84 3.96 -21.32
CA LYS A 114 -2.89 2.51 -21.62
C LYS A 114 -3.77 1.72 -20.66
N ILE A 115 -3.84 2.13 -19.40
CA ILE A 115 -4.64 1.46 -18.37
C ILE A 115 -5.54 2.44 -17.63
N ASP A 116 -6.02 3.47 -18.32
CA ASP A 116 -6.82 4.52 -17.70
C ASP A 116 -8.13 4.00 -17.09
N LEU A 117 -8.78 3.01 -17.70
CA LEU A 117 -9.99 2.41 -17.13
C LEU A 117 -9.68 1.61 -15.87
N LEU A 118 -8.59 0.84 -15.87
CA LEU A 118 -8.15 0.12 -14.68
C LEU A 118 -7.81 1.10 -13.57
N TRP A 119 -7.13 2.18 -13.90
CA TRP A 119 -6.78 3.20 -12.90
C TRP A 119 -8.00 3.91 -12.36
N SER A 120 -8.98 4.23 -13.20
CA SER A 120 -10.21 4.89 -12.76
C SER A 120 -10.93 4.05 -11.70
N ARG A 121 -11.02 2.73 -11.92
CA ARG A 121 -11.62 1.82 -10.95
C ARG A 121 -10.81 1.77 -9.65
N CYS A 122 -9.49 1.69 -9.77
CA CYS A 122 -8.61 1.69 -8.62
C CYS A 122 -8.74 2.98 -7.80
N ALA A 123 -8.77 4.12 -8.47
CA ALA A 123 -8.93 5.43 -7.82
C ALA A 123 -10.24 5.51 -7.04
N SER A 124 -11.31 4.93 -7.59
CA SER A 124 -12.59 4.87 -6.91
C SER A 124 -12.51 4.03 -5.63
N ARG A 125 -11.81 2.90 -5.68
CA ARG A 125 -11.60 2.06 -4.50
C ARG A 125 -10.74 2.75 -3.46
N LEU A 126 -9.69 3.46 -3.89
CA LEU A 126 -8.85 4.23 -2.97
C LEU A 126 -9.67 5.25 -2.20
N SER A 127 -10.60 5.92 -2.87
CA SER A 127 -11.49 6.89 -2.22
C SER A 127 -12.40 6.23 -1.21
N GLU A 128 -12.94 5.05 -1.53
CA GLU A 128 -13.81 4.32 -0.62
C GLU A 128 -13.03 3.77 0.58
N MET A 129 -11.82 3.27 0.37
CA MET A 129 -11.03 2.61 1.41
C MET A 129 -10.62 3.54 2.56
N ARG A 130 -10.71 4.85 2.39
CA ARG A 130 -10.42 5.80 3.46
C ARG A 130 -11.66 6.30 4.18
N THR A 131 -12.86 5.79 3.82
CA THR A 131 -14.10 6.23 4.48
C THR A 131 -14.29 5.54 5.81
N TYR A 132 -15.02 6.21 6.71
CA TYR A 132 -15.40 5.65 8.01
C TYR A 132 -16.12 4.31 7.86
N LYS A 133 -17.05 4.23 6.91
CA LYS A 133 -17.81 3.02 6.66
C LYS A 133 -16.92 1.83 6.32
N TYR A 134 -15.93 2.03 5.45
CA TYR A 134 -15.00 0.98 5.08
C TYR A 134 -14.13 0.56 6.26
N LEU A 135 -13.57 1.54 6.97
CA LEU A 135 -12.62 1.27 8.05
C LEU A 135 -13.27 0.62 9.28
N ASN A 136 -14.59 0.66 9.39
CA ASN A 136 -15.33 0.11 10.53
C ASN A 136 -16.17 -1.12 10.17
N LYS A 137 -15.86 -1.77 9.09
CA LYS A 137 -16.52 -3.03 8.73
C LYS A 137 -15.97 -4.20 9.53
#